data_244b7932ae6e534b3a74e6f5bd643070
#
_entry.id   244b7932ae6e534b3a74e6f5bd643070
#
_cell.length_a   1.000
_cell.length_b   1.000
_cell.length_c   1.000
_cell.angle_alpha   90.00
_cell.angle_beta   90.00
_cell.angle_gamma   90.00
#
_symmetry.space_group_name_H-M   'P 1'
#
loop_
_entity.id
_entity.type
_entity.pdbx_description
1 polymer ?
#
loop_
_entity_poly.entity_id
_entity_poly.type
_entity_poly.pdbx_seq_one_letter_code
_entity_poly.pdbx_strand_id
1 'polypeptide(L)'
;IRNGVVTGLETDYIAPGIGRELSKGILPKPIIFRTHGSRPADILSGHSLIDIAFIAAPASDSMGNCSGKYGPSACGSLGYAFADAMKAKKVVVITDHLMDYPLTDASITEDYVDYVVNVPAIGDPLGIVSGTTRMPKDPIALKIAHRPSMLPVC
;
A
#
# COMPACT_ATOMS: atom_id res chain seq x y z
N ILE A 1 14.35 -10.95 -7.80
CA ILE A 1 14.66 -12.23 -7.17
C ILE A 1 15.64 -13.00 -8.06
N ARG A 2 15.30 -13.37 -9.30
CA ARG A 2 16.16 -14.17 -10.21
C ARG A 2 17.57 -13.60 -10.39
N ASN A 3 17.73 -12.30 -10.40
CA ASN A 3 19.01 -11.62 -10.63
C ASN A 3 19.79 -11.35 -9.32
N GLY A 4 19.37 -11.94 -8.19
CA GLY A 4 20.06 -11.77 -6.90
C GLY A 4 19.93 -10.40 -6.24
N VAL A 5 19.20 -9.46 -6.85
CA VAL A 5 18.98 -8.10 -6.29
C VAL A 5 18.14 -8.17 -5.02
N VAL A 6 17.11 -9.02 -4.99
CA VAL A 6 16.29 -9.25 -3.80
C VAL A 6 16.85 -10.46 -3.06
N THR A 7 17.38 -10.25 -1.87
CA THR A 7 18.00 -11.28 -1.05
C THR A 7 17.14 -11.76 0.12
N GLY A 8 16.10 -11.03 0.48
CA GLY A 8 15.12 -11.37 1.49
C GLY A 8 13.79 -10.70 1.20
N LEU A 9 12.73 -11.16 1.84
CA LEU A 9 11.39 -10.62 1.67
C LEU A 9 10.66 -10.62 3.01
N GLU A 10 10.11 -9.47 3.35
CA GLU A 10 9.15 -9.32 4.43
C GLU A 10 7.85 -8.76 3.83
N THR A 11 6.74 -9.44 4.02
CA THR A 11 5.49 -9.12 3.32
C THR A 11 4.27 -9.62 4.07
N ASP A 12 3.13 -9.03 3.81
CA ASP A 12 1.80 -9.47 4.23
C ASP A 12 1.01 -10.13 3.10
N TYR A 13 1.48 -9.98 1.85
CA TYR A 13 0.84 -10.56 0.67
C TYR A 13 1.87 -10.96 -0.39
N ILE A 14 1.63 -12.10 -1.04
CA ILE A 14 2.45 -12.58 -2.15
C ILE A 14 1.57 -12.77 -3.39
N ALA A 15 1.83 -11.96 -4.42
CA ALA A 15 1.20 -12.13 -5.72
C ALA A 15 1.59 -13.49 -6.36
N PRO A 16 0.68 -14.14 -7.11
CA PRO A 16 0.90 -15.48 -7.67
C PRO A 16 2.18 -15.61 -8.52
N GLY A 17 2.57 -14.56 -9.24
CA GLY A 17 3.80 -14.55 -10.04
C GLY A 17 5.06 -14.64 -9.17
N ILE A 18 5.12 -13.87 -8.10
CA ILE A 18 6.20 -13.88 -7.13
C ILE A 18 6.21 -15.22 -6.37
N GLY A 19 5.05 -15.69 -5.93
CA GLY A 19 4.91 -16.96 -5.21
C GLY A 19 5.50 -18.14 -5.95
N ARG A 20 5.28 -18.24 -7.27
CA ARG A 20 5.88 -19.28 -8.11
C ARG A 20 7.41 -19.25 -8.13
N GLU A 21 8.02 -18.06 -8.10
CA GLU A 21 9.48 -17.94 -8.05
C GLU A 21 10.03 -18.29 -6.66
N LEU A 22 9.33 -17.85 -5.61
CA LEU A 22 9.70 -18.14 -4.23
C LEU A 22 9.65 -19.63 -3.92
N SER A 23 8.68 -20.36 -4.46
CA SER A 23 8.54 -21.82 -4.30
C SER A 23 9.70 -22.61 -4.90
N LYS A 24 10.54 -21.98 -5.72
CA LYS A 24 11.77 -22.60 -6.24
C LYS A 24 12.95 -22.54 -5.26
N GLY A 25 12.77 -21.93 -4.08
CA GLY A 25 13.83 -21.83 -3.08
C GLY A 25 14.99 -20.92 -3.46
N ILE A 26 14.76 -19.92 -4.31
CA ILE A 26 15.82 -19.05 -4.86
C ILE A 26 16.20 -17.86 -3.98
N LEU A 27 15.48 -17.63 -2.87
CA LEU A 27 15.85 -16.59 -1.90
C LEU A 27 16.91 -17.11 -0.94
N PRO A 28 18.01 -16.37 -0.73
CA PRO A 28 19.04 -16.73 0.25
C PRO A 28 18.57 -16.66 1.71
N LYS A 29 17.60 -15.77 2.00
CA LYS A 29 17.04 -15.58 3.34
C LYS A 29 15.61 -16.08 3.42
N PRO A 30 15.14 -16.50 4.60
CA PRO A 30 13.74 -16.85 4.82
C PRO A 30 12.79 -15.69 4.49
N ILE A 31 11.58 -16.04 4.08
CA ILE A 31 10.49 -15.07 3.94
C ILE A 31 9.88 -14.84 5.30
N ILE A 32 9.71 -13.58 5.66
CA ILE A 32 9.02 -13.18 6.88
C ILE A 32 7.61 -12.74 6.51
N PHE A 33 6.62 -13.47 7.01
CA PHE A 33 5.22 -13.09 6.86
C PHE A 33 4.76 -12.23 8.04
N ARG A 34 4.13 -11.11 7.72
CA ARG A 34 3.52 -10.21 8.69
C ARG A 34 2.01 -10.14 8.47
N THR A 35 1.28 -9.81 9.52
CA THR A 35 -0.12 -9.39 9.35
C THR A 35 -0.18 -7.92 8.96
N HIS A 36 -1.30 -7.47 8.39
CA HIS A 36 -1.52 -6.06 8.07
C HIS A 36 -1.35 -5.13 9.28
N GLY A 37 -1.64 -5.60 10.49
CA GLY A 37 -1.46 -4.83 11.71
C GLY A 37 -0.03 -4.90 12.27
N SER A 38 0.63 -6.07 12.21
CA SER A 38 1.96 -6.22 12.78
C SER A 38 3.05 -5.52 11.97
N ARG A 39 2.92 -5.45 10.63
CA ARG A 39 3.91 -4.78 9.80
C ARG A 39 4.06 -3.29 10.17
N PRO A 40 3.02 -2.44 10.17
CA PRO A 40 3.17 -1.06 10.59
C PRO A 40 3.58 -0.93 12.07
N ALA A 41 3.13 -1.80 12.96
CA ALA A 41 3.54 -1.79 14.36
C ALA A 41 5.05 -2.01 14.53
N ASP A 42 5.62 -2.99 13.81
CA ASP A 42 7.06 -3.27 13.84
C ASP A 42 7.89 -2.13 13.25
N ILE A 43 7.39 -1.46 12.21
CA ILE A 43 8.03 -0.29 11.61
C ILE A 43 8.00 0.88 12.60
N LEU A 44 6.84 1.20 13.16
CA LEU A 44 6.68 2.33 14.08
C LEU A 44 7.48 2.15 15.37
N SER A 45 7.60 0.93 15.87
CA SER A 45 8.40 0.59 17.06
C SER A 45 9.91 0.50 16.79
N GLY A 46 10.34 0.52 15.52
CA GLY A 46 11.73 0.42 15.11
C GLY A 46 12.28 -1.00 15.03
N HIS A 47 11.44 -2.02 15.14
CA HIS A 47 11.87 -3.41 14.93
C HIS A 47 12.14 -3.72 13.44
N SER A 48 11.41 -3.07 12.53
CA SER A 48 11.69 -3.11 11.09
C SER A 48 12.21 -1.76 10.62
N LEU A 49 13.47 -1.71 10.18
CA LEU A 49 14.10 -0.49 9.70
C LEU A 49 13.94 -0.38 8.18
N ILE A 50 13.61 0.81 7.71
CA ILE A 50 13.44 1.12 6.29
C ILE A 50 14.45 2.20 5.89
N ASP A 51 15.32 1.89 4.94
CA ASP A 51 16.23 2.87 4.38
C ASP A 51 15.53 3.75 3.35
N ILE A 52 14.78 3.14 2.43
CA ILE A 52 14.05 3.86 1.38
C ILE A 52 12.65 3.27 1.26
N ALA A 53 11.62 4.12 1.35
CA ALA A 53 10.25 3.77 1.04
C ALA A 53 9.89 4.27 -0.37
N PHE A 54 9.40 3.36 -1.21
CA PHE A 54 8.78 3.70 -2.49
C PHE A 54 7.27 3.55 -2.32
N ILE A 55 6.54 4.66 -2.41
CA ILE A 55 5.09 4.70 -2.18
C ILE A 55 4.40 5.04 -3.50
N ALA A 56 3.68 4.07 -4.05
CA ALA A 56 2.81 4.30 -5.19
C ALA A 56 1.53 4.99 -4.69
N ALA A 57 1.38 6.27 -4.97
CA ALA A 57 0.23 7.07 -4.57
C ALA A 57 -0.62 7.42 -5.80
N PRO A 58 -1.93 7.10 -5.78
CA PRO A 58 -2.85 7.44 -6.88
C PRO A 58 -2.91 8.91 -7.24
N ALA A 59 -2.62 9.80 -6.30
CA ALA A 59 -2.47 11.23 -6.55
C ALA A 59 -1.44 11.83 -5.61
N SER A 60 -0.72 12.84 -6.10
CA SER A 60 0.20 13.65 -5.31
C SER A 60 0.28 15.07 -5.88
N ASP A 61 0.60 16.04 -5.04
CA ASP A 61 1.06 17.34 -5.53
C ASP A 61 2.59 17.36 -5.71
N SER A 62 3.11 18.46 -6.18
CA SER A 62 4.54 18.63 -6.47
C SER A 62 5.43 18.65 -5.23
N MET A 63 4.85 18.88 -4.05
CA MET A 63 5.58 18.94 -2.78
C MET A 63 5.55 17.61 -2.02
N GLY A 64 4.69 16.67 -2.43
CA GLY A 64 4.63 15.34 -1.82
C GLY A 64 3.42 15.06 -0.95
N ASN A 65 2.49 16.02 -0.82
CA ASN A 65 1.19 15.70 -0.25
C ASN A 65 0.52 14.66 -1.14
N CYS A 66 0.20 13.48 -0.63
CA CYS A 66 -0.35 12.43 -1.46
C CYS A 66 -1.57 11.74 -0.84
N SER A 67 -2.44 11.26 -1.72
CA SER A 67 -3.73 10.68 -1.39
C SER A 67 -4.04 9.48 -2.27
N GLY A 68 -4.73 8.50 -1.70
CA GLY A 68 -5.25 7.37 -2.45
C GLY A 68 -6.65 7.58 -3.01
N LYS A 69 -7.26 8.75 -2.82
CA LYS A 69 -8.67 9.00 -3.13
C LYS A 69 -8.92 9.49 -4.55
N TYR A 70 -7.90 10.02 -5.22
CA TYR A 70 -8.02 10.68 -6.52
C TYR A 70 -7.25 9.92 -7.61
N GLY A 71 -7.52 10.25 -8.86
CA GLY A 71 -6.84 9.70 -10.02
C GLY A 71 -7.40 8.35 -10.48
N PRO A 72 -6.89 7.85 -11.62
CA PRO A 72 -7.38 6.61 -12.24
C PRO A 72 -7.14 5.37 -11.37
N SER A 73 -6.11 5.40 -10.53
CA SER A 73 -5.71 4.29 -9.65
C SER A 73 -6.22 4.45 -8.21
N ALA A 74 -7.25 5.25 -7.98
CA ALA A 74 -7.79 5.52 -6.65
C ALA A 74 -8.10 4.21 -5.89
N CYS A 75 -7.57 4.09 -4.67
CA CYS A 75 -7.66 2.90 -3.83
C CYS A 75 -8.22 3.17 -2.42
N GLY A 76 -8.54 4.44 -2.12
CA GLY A 76 -8.95 4.90 -0.81
C GLY A 76 -7.77 5.41 0.03
N SER A 77 -7.83 5.25 1.33
CA SER A 77 -6.75 5.65 2.24
C SER A 77 -5.46 4.87 1.94
N LEU A 78 -4.29 5.54 2.02
CA LEU A 78 -2.98 4.90 1.84
C LEU A 78 -2.59 3.99 3.02
N GLY A 79 -3.39 3.98 4.07
CA GLY A 79 -3.32 3.01 5.15
C GLY A 79 -1.94 2.93 5.81
N TYR A 80 -1.39 1.73 5.89
CA TYR A 80 -0.13 1.47 6.58
C TYR A 80 1.12 2.01 5.84
N ALA A 81 1.02 2.45 4.59
CA ALA A 81 2.11 3.15 3.90
C ALA A 81 2.52 4.43 4.64
N PHE A 82 1.65 4.99 5.46
CA PHE A 82 1.97 6.09 6.35
C PHE A 82 3.06 5.71 7.36
N ALA A 83 3.06 4.49 7.89
CA ALA A 83 4.12 4.02 8.77
C ALA A 83 5.48 3.93 8.05
N ASP A 84 5.47 3.50 6.78
CA ASP A 84 6.66 3.50 5.93
C ASP A 84 7.20 4.93 5.75
N ALA A 85 6.31 5.88 5.42
CA ALA A 85 6.68 7.29 5.25
C ALA A 85 7.27 7.90 6.53
N MET A 86 6.67 7.64 7.68
CA MET A 86 7.14 8.20 8.95
C MET A 86 8.51 7.71 9.39
N LYS A 87 8.92 6.51 9.00
CA LYS A 87 10.10 5.83 9.57
C LYS A 87 11.21 5.56 8.57
N ALA A 88 10.96 5.67 7.27
CA ALA A 88 12.01 5.54 6.28
C ALA A 88 13.01 6.70 6.34
N LYS A 89 14.28 6.43 6.07
CA LYS A 89 15.30 7.48 5.97
C LYS A 89 15.10 8.36 4.73
N LYS A 90 14.51 7.79 3.67
CA LYS A 90 14.13 8.47 2.43
C LYS A 90 12.80 7.96 1.94
N VAL A 91 11.98 8.87 1.44
CA VAL A 91 10.64 8.57 0.92
C VAL A 91 10.50 9.10 -0.50
N VAL A 92 10.16 8.20 -1.41
CA VAL A 92 9.91 8.49 -2.82
C VAL A 92 8.46 8.19 -3.12
N VAL A 93 7.67 9.21 -3.38
CA VAL A 93 6.29 9.07 -3.87
C VAL A 93 6.31 8.93 -5.38
N ILE A 94 5.65 7.90 -5.90
CA ILE A 94 5.47 7.67 -7.33
C ILE A 94 3.98 7.83 -7.63
N THR A 95 3.62 8.73 -8.53
CA THR A 95 2.23 9.02 -8.87
C THR A 95 2.03 9.07 -10.38
N ASP A 96 0.82 8.75 -10.85
CA ASP A 96 0.36 8.94 -12.23
C ASP A 96 -0.71 10.04 -12.34
N HIS A 97 -0.98 10.75 -11.25
CA HIS A 97 -1.92 11.86 -11.21
C HIS A 97 -1.35 13.01 -10.34
N LEU A 98 -0.60 13.89 -11.01
CA LEU A 98 -0.06 15.08 -10.36
C LEU A 98 -1.17 16.14 -10.26
N MET A 99 -1.43 16.60 -9.04
CA MET A 99 -2.45 17.61 -8.71
C MET A 99 -1.81 18.96 -8.38
N ASP A 100 -2.61 20.01 -8.42
CA ASP A 100 -2.18 21.33 -8.00
C ASP A 100 -1.90 21.36 -6.48
N TYR A 101 -0.84 22.10 -6.12
CA TYR A 101 -0.50 22.36 -4.72
C TYR A 101 -1.40 23.46 -4.13
N PRO A 102 -1.85 23.34 -2.88
CA PRO A 102 -1.69 22.21 -1.97
C PRO A 102 -2.81 21.16 -2.10
N LEU A 103 -2.44 19.87 -2.06
CA LEU A 103 -3.40 18.80 -1.90
C LEU A 103 -3.84 18.69 -0.44
N THR A 104 -4.96 19.34 -0.11
CA THR A 104 -5.43 19.53 1.28
C THR A 104 -5.96 18.26 1.97
N ASP A 105 -6.39 17.24 1.18
CA ASP A 105 -6.89 15.97 1.71
C ASP A 105 -5.84 14.87 1.55
N ALA A 106 -4.62 15.15 2.03
CA ALA A 106 -3.51 14.23 1.97
C ALA A 106 -3.62 13.13 3.03
N SER A 107 -3.34 11.90 2.62
CA SER A 107 -3.12 10.77 3.55
C SER A 107 -1.70 10.76 4.12
N ILE A 108 -0.73 11.24 3.34
CA ILE A 108 0.66 11.47 3.74
C ILE A 108 1.02 12.87 3.31
N THR A 109 1.55 13.67 4.24
CA THR A 109 1.90 15.06 4.00
C THR A 109 3.34 15.21 3.50
N GLU A 110 3.63 16.34 2.89
CA GLU A 110 4.95 16.70 2.36
C GLU A 110 6.08 16.58 3.39
N ASP A 111 5.79 16.71 4.69
CA ASP A 111 6.78 16.60 5.77
C ASP A 111 7.52 15.26 5.79
N TYR A 112 6.92 14.22 5.24
CA TYR A 112 7.47 12.86 5.19
C TYR A 112 8.05 12.48 3.83
N VAL A 113 8.00 13.36 2.81
CA VAL A 113 8.33 13.00 1.43
C VAL A 113 9.58 13.73 0.97
N ASP A 114 10.57 13.00 0.48
CA ASP A 114 11.80 13.60 -0.07
C ASP A 114 11.72 13.82 -1.59
N TYR A 115 11.01 12.94 -2.30
CA TYR A 115 10.95 13.00 -3.77
C TYR A 115 9.57 12.63 -4.29
N VAL A 116 9.16 13.35 -5.34
CA VAL A 116 7.93 13.02 -6.11
C VAL A 116 8.35 12.67 -7.53
N VAL A 117 7.88 11.52 -8.01
CA VAL A 117 8.14 11.04 -9.37
C VAL A 117 6.81 10.86 -10.08
N ASN A 118 6.58 11.65 -11.12
CA ASN A 118 5.40 11.50 -11.97
C ASN A 118 5.69 10.49 -13.09
N VAL A 119 4.83 9.50 -13.24
CA VAL A 119 4.95 8.43 -14.23
C VAL A 119 3.66 8.30 -15.04
N PRO A 120 3.70 7.70 -16.25
CA PRO A 120 2.49 7.53 -17.07
C PRO A 120 1.43 6.63 -16.42
N ALA A 121 1.83 5.66 -15.60
CA ALA A 121 0.94 4.79 -14.85
C ALA A 121 1.71 4.15 -13.68
N ILE A 122 1.09 4.09 -12.51
CA ILE A 122 1.63 3.36 -11.33
C ILE A 122 1.25 1.88 -11.33
N GLY A 123 0.33 1.46 -12.21
CA GLY A 123 -0.11 0.09 -12.36
C GLY A 123 -1.34 0.00 -13.26
N ASP A 124 -1.96 -1.18 -13.29
CA ASP A 124 -3.27 -1.36 -13.95
C ASP A 124 -4.37 -0.88 -13.00
N PRO A 125 -5.11 0.20 -13.34
CA PRO A 125 -6.21 0.70 -12.51
C PRO A 125 -7.27 -0.37 -12.20
N LEU A 126 -7.55 -1.26 -13.14
CA LEU A 126 -8.50 -2.36 -12.95
C LEU A 126 -7.97 -3.45 -12.01
N GLY A 127 -6.65 -3.59 -11.89
CA GLY A 127 -5.99 -4.51 -10.96
C GLY A 127 -6.02 -4.03 -9.51
N ILE A 128 -6.08 -2.71 -9.28
CA ILE A 128 -6.12 -2.08 -7.96
C ILE A 128 -7.53 -2.18 -7.36
N VAL A 129 -8.54 -2.14 -8.19
CA VAL A 129 -9.95 -2.31 -7.80
C VAL A 129 -10.18 -3.78 -7.41
N SER A 130 -9.62 -4.19 -6.28
CA SER A 130 -9.82 -5.52 -5.74
C SER A 130 -11.27 -5.69 -5.24
N GLY A 131 -11.76 -6.90 -5.27
CA GLY A 131 -12.95 -7.51 -4.68
C GLY A 131 -14.11 -6.67 -4.12
N THR A 132 -13.89 -5.44 -3.72
CA THR A 132 -14.91 -4.52 -3.18
C THR A 132 -15.92 -4.05 -4.23
N THR A 133 -15.61 -4.17 -5.52
CA THR A 133 -16.52 -3.82 -6.61
C THR A 133 -17.44 -4.97 -7.02
N ARG A 134 -17.23 -6.17 -6.49
CA ARG A 134 -18.11 -7.32 -6.73
C ARG A 134 -18.93 -7.60 -5.49
N MET A 135 -20.20 -7.24 -5.53
CA MET A 135 -21.17 -7.69 -4.52
C MET A 135 -21.21 -9.22 -4.52
N PRO A 136 -21.11 -9.87 -3.35
CA PRO A 136 -21.31 -11.30 -3.26
C PRO A 136 -22.73 -11.63 -3.73
N LYS A 137 -22.86 -12.67 -4.54
CA LYS A 137 -24.18 -13.15 -5.02
C LYS A 137 -24.86 -14.09 -4.04
N ASP A 138 -24.14 -14.52 -3.00
CA ASP A 138 -24.68 -15.39 -1.95
C ASP A 138 -25.73 -14.65 -1.12
N PRO A 139 -26.99 -15.14 -1.07
CA PRO A 139 -28.06 -14.51 -0.31
C PRO A 139 -27.78 -14.44 1.21
N ILE A 140 -26.99 -15.37 1.75
CA ILE A 140 -26.63 -15.38 3.17
C ILE A 140 -25.62 -14.29 3.44
N ALA A 141 -24.59 -14.14 2.60
CA ALA A 141 -23.59 -13.08 2.71
C ALA A 141 -24.24 -11.68 2.60
N LEU A 142 -25.21 -11.53 1.68
CA LEU A 142 -25.96 -10.29 1.54
C LEU A 142 -26.82 -9.99 2.78
N LYS A 143 -27.47 -11.00 3.36
CA LYS A 143 -28.24 -10.83 4.60
C LYS A 143 -27.35 -10.42 5.78
N ILE A 144 -26.12 -10.94 5.87
CA ILE A 144 -25.15 -10.57 6.90
C ILE A 144 -24.70 -9.12 6.69
N ALA A 145 -24.38 -8.75 5.46
CA ALA A 145 -23.93 -7.40 5.12
C ALA A 145 -25.02 -6.33 5.32
N HIS A 146 -26.31 -6.69 5.11
CA HIS A 146 -27.44 -5.77 5.28
C HIS A 146 -28.01 -5.73 6.72
N ARG A 147 -27.53 -6.56 7.63
CA ARG A 147 -27.91 -6.40 9.03
C ARG A 147 -27.22 -5.15 9.58
N PRO A 148 -27.96 -4.08 9.92
CA PRO A 148 -27.38 -3.00 10.70
C PRO A 148 -26.83 -3.60 12.00
N SER A 149 -25.66 -3.10 12.40
CA SER A 149 -25.03 -3.52 13.65
C SER A 149 -25.99 -3.28 14.81
N MET A 150 -26.66 -4.31 15.25
CA MET A 150 -27.44 -4.31 16.50
C MET A 150 -26.55 -4.59 17.71
N LEU A 151 -25.26 -4.32 17.61
CA LEU A 151 -24.39 -4.32 18.78
C LEU A 151 -24.48 -2.93 19.41
N PRO A 152 -24.91 -2.83 20.67
CA PRO A 152 -24.82 -1.58 21.38
C PRO A 152 -23.35 -1.17 21.42
N VAL A 153 -23.10 0.07 21.00
CA VAL A 153 -21.79 0.71 21.19
C VAL A 153 -21.67 0.89 22.71
N CYS A 154 -20.82 0.04 23.33
CA CYS A 154 -20.40 0.24 24.71
C CYS A 154 -19.38 1.37 24.80
#